data_9e30ba0f7783119eb0cb18bca1448a8a
#
_entry.id   9e30ba0f7783119eb0cb18bca1448a8a
#
_cell.length_a   1.000
_cell.length_b   1.000
_cell.length_c   1.000
_cell.angle_alpha   90.00
_cell.angle_beta   90.00
_cell.angle_gamma   90.00
#
_symmetry.space_group_name_H-M   'P 1'
#
loop_
_entity.id
_entity.type
_entity.pdbx_description
1 polymer ?
#
loop_
_entity_poly.entity_id
_entity_poly.type
_entity_poly.pdbx_seq_one_letter_code
_entity_poly.pdbx_strand_id
1 'polypeptide(L)'
;VAKQNQTNSNKNVHFDVVVIGAGINGAVAASAASAAGLRVLLVDKGDIANFTSQESSNLVWGGIKYLQGYEFGLVFKLCLARNHLMRNYPNQIRQIGFLASLGPTAPFGRLLGTFGTLFYWGIGLLGTKPPASYSAKTAKKLEPNLITGRAAIKYYDAELPDNDSRFVFDFVRHAIKQGADVRNYTELTAAKRGTNGWELELSGKDKTTVTATTVINTAGPFAKNVSELLQAPTNAGLVFSKGIHLVLNRKITELNQVLALWDEQERLFYVLPMGDRSMVGTTDTRVDDPHTKVTQADRDFVIKQVNAQLELEVPI
;
A
#
# COMPACT_ATOMS: atom_id res chain seq x y z
N VAL A 1 -12.41 29.24 -46.70
CA VAL A 1 -11.19 28.97 -45.92
C VAL A 1 -11.13 30.02 -44.81
N ALA A 2 -11.73 29.73 -43.66
CA ALA A 2 -11.67 30.59 -42.47
C ALA A 2 -10.43 30.24 -41.67
N LYS A 3 -9.49 31.17 -41.57
CA LYS A 3 -8.36 31.10 -40.62
C LYS A 3 -8.93 31.21 -39.21
N GLN A 4 -8.91 30.09 -38.49
CA GLN A 4 -9.05 30.13 -37.03
C GLN A 4 -7.80 30.80 -36.43
N ASN A 5 -7.99 32.01 -35.93
CA ASN A 5 -7.04 32.70 -35.09
C ASN A 5 -6.86 31.89 -33.81
N GLN A 6 -5.72 31.17 -33.70
CA GLN A 6 -5.23 30.67 -32.42
C GLN A 6 -4.78 31.88 -31.60
N THR A 7 -5.67 32.43 -30.82
CA THR A 7 -5.30 33.33 -29.73
C THR A 7 -4.71 32.47 -28.62
N ASN A 8 -3.36 32.40 -28.56
CA ASN A 8 -2.60 31.96 -27.40
C ASN A 8 -2.92 32.89 -26.21
N SER A 9 -4.01 32.66 -25.51
CA SER A 9 -4.21 33.26 -24.21
C SER A 9 -3.61 32.30 -23.17
N ASN A 10 -2.36 32.53 -22.75
CA ASN A 10 -1.79 32.04 -21.52
C ASN A 10 -2.60 32.61 -20.34
N LYS A 11 -3.86 32.18 -20.18
CA LYS A 11 -4.62 32.45 -18.96
C LYS A 11 -4.07 31.51 -17.91
N ASN A 12 -3.30 32.06 -16.95
CA ASN A 12 -2.98 31.36 -15.72
C ASN A 12 -4.26 30.82 -15.08
N VAL A 13 -4.49 29.52 -15.21
CA VAL A 13 -5.67 28.88 -14.62
C VAL A 13 -5.45 28.84 -13.11
N HIS A 14 -6.42 29.36 -12.34
CA HIS A 14 -6.37 29.35 -10.89
C HIS A 14 -7.14 28.16 -10.34
N PHE A 15 -6.53 27.45 -9.36
CA PHE A 15 -7.12 26.36 -8.61
C PHE A 15 -7.21 26.73 -7.11
N ASP A 16 -8.23 26.25 -6.43
CA ASP A 16 -8.32 26.41 -4.99
C ASP A 16 -7.29 25.49 -4.30
N VAL A 17 -7.10 24.28 -4.86
CA VAL A 17 -6.14 23.28 -4.37
C VAL A 17 -5.39 22.64 -5.54
N VAL A 18 -4.06 22.59 -5.43
CA VAL A 18 -3.21 21.74 -6.28
C VAL A 18 -2.63 20.61 -5.41
N VAL A 19 -2.83 19.37 -5.83
CA VAL A 19 -2.31 18.18 -5.16
C VAL A 19 -1.17 17.60 -5.99
N ILE A 20 0.00 17.45 -5.37
CA ILE A 20 1.22 16.93 -6.01
C ILE A 20 1.43 15.48 -5.59
N GLY A 21 1.30 14.55 -6.54
CA GLY A 21 1.40 13.11 -6.34
C GLY A 21 0.02 12.42 -6.34
N ALA A 22 -0.21 11.52 -7.31
CA ALA A 22 -1.45 10.77 -7.50
C ALA A 22 -1.39 9.34 -6.93
N GLY A 23 -0.61 9.13 -5.87
CA GLY A 23 -0.71 7.95 -5.02
C GLY A 23 -1.99 7.97 -4.17
N ILE A 24 -2.18 7.00 -3.28
CA ILE A 24 -3.41 6.87 -2.48
C ILE A 24 -3.76 8.15 -1.71
N ASN A 25 -2.77 8.80 -1.07
CA ASN A 25 -3.00 10.01 -0.30
C ASN A 25 -3.49 11.17 -1.17
N GLY A 26 -2.87 11.39 -2.34
CA GLY A 26 -3.26 12.45 -3.25
C GLY A 26 -4.59 12.19 -3.95
N ALA A 27 -4.84 10.95 -4.35
CA ALA A 27 -6.12 10.55 -4.93
C ALA A 27 -7.29 10.80 -3.95
N VAL A 28 -7.13 10.43 -2.68
CA VAL A 28 -8.13 10.67 -1.63
C VAL A 28 -8.28 12.15 -1.35
N ALA A 29 -7.16 12.91 -1.23
CA ALA A 29 -7.21 14.35 -1.00
C ALA A 29 -7.92 15.11 -2.15
N ALA A 30 -7.58 14.79 -3.40
CA ALA A 30 -8.22 15.36 -4.56
C ALA A 30 -9.72 15.01 -4.63
N SER A 31 -10.06 13.75 -4.35
CA SER A 31 -11.45 13.28 -4.29
C SER A 31 -12.27 14.03 -3.24
N ALA A 32 -11.73 14.20 -2.03
CA ALA A 32 -12.40 14.89 -0.94
C ALA A 32 -12.55 16.39 -1.22
N ALA A 33 -11.49 17.04 -1.71
CA ALA A 33 -11.52 18.47 -2.02
C ALA A 33 -12.50 18.81 -3.16
N SER A 34 -12.51 18.01 -4.23
CA SER A 34 -13.45 18.22 -5.33
C SER A 34 -14.90 17.93 -4.93
N ALA A 35 -15.13 16.92 -4.08
CA ALA A 35 -16.47 16.66 -3.52
C ALA A 35 -16.97 17.81 -2.62
N ALA A 36 -16.05 18.57 -2.01
CA ALA A 36 -16.37 19.81 -1.27
C ALA A 36 -16.62 21.03 -2.16
N GLY A 37 -16.59 20.88 -3.49
CA GLY A 37 -16.84 21.94 -4.46
C GLY A 37 -15.65 22.84 -4.80
N LEU A 38 -14.44 22.47 -4.37
CA LEU A 38 -13.22 23.20 -4.68
C LEU A 38 -12.73 22.89 -6.12
N ARG A 39 -12.13 23.86 -6.76
CA ARG A 39 -11.42 23.65 -8.03
C ARG A 39 -10.09 23.00 -7.76
N VAL A 40 -9.96 21.74 -8.12
CA VAL A 40 -8.78 20.89 -7.80
C VAL A 40 -8.00 20.56 -9.07
N LEU A 41 -6.68 20.67 -8.99
CA LEU A 41 -5.74 20.06 -9.93
C LEU A 41 -4.96 18.98 -9.18
N LEU A 42 -4.97 17.77 -9.72
CA LEU A 42 -4.12 16.67 -9.28
C LEU A 42 -3.04 16.40 -10.33
N VAL A 43 -1.77 16.45 -9.96
CA VAL A 43 -0.65 16.15 -10.87
C VAL A 43 0.21 15.04 -10.35
N ASP A 44 0.76 14.21 -11.25
CA ASP A 44 1.78 13.23 -10.94
C ASP A 44 2.83 13.20 -12.06
N LYS A 45 4.11 13.09 -11.69
CA LYS A 45 5.22 12.98 -12.65
C LYS A 45 5.22 11.68 -13.44
N GLY A 46 4.62 10.64 -12.89
CA GLY A 46 4.42 9.35 -13.52
C GLY A 46 2.95 9.06 -13.78
N ASP A 47 2.59 7.78 -13.79
CA ASP A 47 1.21 7.38 -13.90
C ASP A 47 0.50 7.38 -12.53
N ILE A 48 -0.83 7.32 -12.55
CA ILE A 48 -1.64 7.23 -11.33
C ILE A 48 -1.28 5.97 -10.56
N ALA A 49 -1.20 6.09 -9.25
CA ALA A 49 -0.83 5.02 -8.32
C ALA A 49 0.62 4.49 -8.49
N ASN A 50 1.47 5.18 -9.21
CA ASN A 50 2.86 4.78 -9.39
C ASN A 50 3.62 4.67 -8.04
N PHE A 51 4.73 3.93 -8.00
CA PHE A 51 5.52 3.63 -6.81
C PHE A 51 4.73 2.86 -5.73
N THR A 52 4.87 3.23 -4.46
CA THR A 52 4.36 2.51 -3.29
C THR A 52 2.88 2.13 -3.39
N SER A 53 2.06 2.94 -4.07
CA SER A 53 0.62 2.71 -4.16
C SER A 53 0.20 1.64 -5.17
N GLN A 54 1.13 1.08 -5.97
CA GLN A 54 0.89 -0.08 -6.83
C GLN A 54 1.77 -1.29 -6.44
N GLU A 55 2.76 -1.09 -5.57
CA GLU A 55 3.77 -2.08 -5.22
C GLU A 55 3.57 -2.56 -3.78
N SER A 56 2.33 -2.83 -3.38
CA SER A 56 1.99 -3.33 -2.06
C SER A 56 1.62 -4.82 -2.09
N SER A 57 1.37 -5.39 -0.92
CA SER A 57 0.86 -6.77 -0.79
C SER A 57 -0.65 -6.87 -1.06
N ASN A 58 -1.31 -5.82 -1.51
CA ASN A 58 -2.77 -5.73 -1.67
C ASN A 58 -3.54 -6.03 -0.38
N LEU A 59 -2.95 -5.75 0.78
CA LEU A 59 -3.54 -6.01 2.09
C LEU A 59 -3.99 -4.72 2.76
N VAL A 60 -5.18 -4.75 3.34
CA VAL A 60 -5.67 -3.71 4.27
C VAL A 60 -5.49 -4.25 5.68
N TRP A 61 -4.30 -4.00 6.20
CA TRP A 61 -3.78 -4.65 7.39
C TRP A 61 -4.10 -3.86 8.68
N GLY A 62 -4.57 -4.56 9.71
CA GLY A 62 -4.86 -3.95 11.01
C GLY A 62 -3.65 -3.83 11.94
N GLY A 63 -2.46 -4.24 11.49
CA GLY A 63 -1.20 -3.97 12.20
C GLY A 63 -0.85 -4.93 13.33
N ILE A 64 -1.24 -6.19 13.26
CA ILE A 64 -0.98 -7.18 14.33
C ILE A 64 0.50 -7.23 14.77
N LYS A 65 1.46 -7.00 13.86
CA LYS A 65 2.90 -6.96 14.15
C LYS A 65 3.25 -5.90 15.21
N TYR A 66 2.55 -4.77 15.22
CA TYR A 66 2.83 -3.67 16.15
C TYR A 66 2.42 -3.98 17.60
N LEU A 67 1.70 -5.09 17.84
CA LEU A 67 1.47 -5.58 19.21
C LEU A 67 2.78 -5.99 19.89
N GLN A 68 3.77 -6.45 19.14
CA GLN A 68 5.10 -6.79 19.68
C GLN A 68 5.85 -5.55 20.22
N GLY A 69 5.59 -4.37 19.62
CA GLY A 69 6.10 -3.08 20.08
C GLY A 69 5.19 -2.37 21.10
N TYR A 70 4.15 -3.03 21.61
CA TYR A 70 3.17 -2.46 22.54
C TYR A 70 2.44 -1.22 21.99
N GLU A 71 2.36 -1.05 20.66
CA GLU A 71 1.73 0.08 19.99
C GLU A 71 0.20 -0.08 19.92
N PHE A 72 -0.46 -0.36 21.02
CA PHE A 72 -1.91 -0.67 21.08
C PHE A 72 -2.80 0.41 20.47
N GLY A 73 -2.46 1.68 20.70
CA GLY A 73 -3.19 2.82 20.13
C GLY A 73 -3.11 2.87 18.60
N LEU A 74 -1.97 2.52 18.02
CA LEU A 74 -1.80 2.42 16.58
C LEU A 74 -2.61 1.24 16.02
N VAL A 75 -2.51 0.06 16.64
CA VAL A 75 -3.27 -1.14 16.24
C VAL A 75 -4.77 -0.88 16.28
N PHE A 76 -5.27 -0.21 17.33
CA PHE A 76 -6.67 0.16 17.44
C PHE A 76 -7.11 1.04 16.25
N LYS A 77 -6.35 2.10 15.93
CA LYS A 77 -6.64 2.99 14.81
C LYS A 77 -6.63 2.25 13.46
N LEU A 78 -5.64 1.39 13.23
CA LEU A 78 -5.52 0.62 12.00
C LEU A 78 -6.66 -0.39 11.84
N CYS A 79 -7.04 -1.10 12.92
CA CYS A 79 -8.18 -2.00 12.92
C CYS A 79 -9.50 -1.28 12.64
N LEU A 80 -9.72 -0.10 13.24
CA LEU A 80 -10.90 0.71 12.96
C LEU A 80 -10.92 1.17 11.50
N ALA A 81 -9.80 1.67 10.98
CA ALA A 81 -9.69 2.09 9.59
C ALA A 81 -10.00 0.93 8.63
N ARG A 82 -9.42 -0.25 8.85
CA ARG A 82 -9.71 -1.47 8.10
C ARG A 82 -11.23 -1.81 8.13
N ASN A 83 -11.82 -1.79 9.33
CA ASN A 83 -13.25 -2.11 9.48
C ASN A 83 -14.14 -1.10 8.74
N HIS A 84 -13.79 0.20 8.79
CA HIS A 84 -14.49 1.25 8.03
C HIS A 84 -14.35 1.04 6.53
N LEU A 85 -13.15 0.72 6.05
CA LEU A 85 -12.90 0.47 4.64
C LEU A 85 -13.70 -0.74 4.14
N MET A 86 -13.73 -1.85 4.86
CA MET A 86 -14.56 -3.02 4.51
C MET A 86 -16.05 -2.70 4.43
N ARG A 87 -16.56 -1.82 5.30
CA ARG A 87 -17.97 -1.42 5.30
C ARG A 87 -18.32 -0.47 4.16
N ASN A 88 -17.43 0.49 3.88
CA ASN A 88 -17.69 1.54 2.90
C ASN A 88 -17.39 1.10 1.46
N TYR A 89 -16.49 0.12 1.29
CA TYR A 89 -16.05 -0.38 -0.01
C TYR A 89 -16.17 -1.92 -0.11
N PRO A 90 -17.38 -2.50 0.14
CA PRO A 90 -17.55 -3.96 0.25
C PRO A 90 -17.28 -4.71 -1.06
N ASN A 91 -17.35 -4.03 -2.20
CA ASN A 91 -17.05 -4.61 -3.52
C ASN A 91 -15.56 -4.59 -3.87
N GLN A 92 -14.75 -3.83 -3.12
CA GLN A 92 -13.32 -3.63 -3.40
C GLN A 92 -12.44 -4.16 -2.27
N ILE A 93 -12.96 -4.23 -1.05
CA ILE A 93 -12.23 -4.67 0.14
C ILE A 93 -13.03 -5.77 0.81
N ARG A 94 -12.40 -6.93 0.95
CA ARG A 94 -13.02 -8.07 1.62
C ARG A 94 -12.11 -8.65 2.70
N GLN A 95 -12.72 -9.33 3.66
CA GLN A 95 -11.98 -10.03 4.70
C GLN A 95 -11.26 -11.24 4.11
N ILE A 96 -9.98 -11.42 4.50
CA ILE A 96 -9.17 -12.60 4.19
C ILE A 96 -8.60 -13.21 5.47
N GLY A 97 -8.47 -14.54 5.49
CA GLY A 97 -7.85 -15.27 6.60
C GLY A 97 -6.32 -15.30 6.44
N PHE A 98 -5.63 -15.25 7.56
CA PHE A 98 -4.18 -15.46 7.66
C PHE A 98 -3.92 -16.71 8.48
N LEU A 99 -3.30 -17.71 7.89
CA LEU A 99 -2.83 -18.89 8.58
C LEU A 99 -1.37 -18.70 8.93
N ALA A 100 -1.09 -18.39 10.19
CA ALA A 100 0.26 -18.18 10.70
C ALA A 100 0.84 -19.53 11.17
N SER A 101 1.89 -19.99 10.50
CA SER A 101 2.57 -21.25 10.81
C SER A 101 3.54 -21.05 11.97
N LEU A 102 3.41 -21.82 13.05
CA LEU A 102 4.27 -21.74 14.23
C LEU A 102 5.45 -22.70 14.09
N GLY A 103 6.39 -22.34 13.21
CA GLY A 103 7.66 -23.05 13.05
C GLY A 103 8.72 -22.65 14.09
N PRO A 104 9.94 -23.22 13.99
CA PRO A 104 11.05 -22.89 14.90
C PRO A 104 11.45 -21.41 14.89
N THR A 105 11.21 -20.72 13.79
CA THR A 105 11.52 -19.30 13.60
C THR A 105 10.39 -18.38 14.08
N ALA A 106 9.24 -18.93 14.51
CA ALA A 106 8.15 -18.11 15.05
C ALA A 106 8.57 -17.55 16.43
N PRO A 107 8.42 -16.23 16.67
CA PRO A 107 8.90 -15.59 17.90
C PRO A 107 8.06 -15.93 19.14
N PHE A 108 7.03 -16.73 18.99
CA PHE A 108 6.14 -17.14 20.09
C PHE A 108 5.52 -18.52 19.85
N GLY A 109 5.17 -19.18 20.95
CA GLY A 109 4.47 -20.46 20.93
C GLY A 109 2.96 -20.30 20.69
N ARG A 110 2.30 -21.43 20.50
CA ARG A 110 0.85 -21.51 20.19
C ARG A 110 -0.03 -20.80 21.23
N LEU A 111 0.25 -20.95 22.53
CA LEU A 111 -0.56 -20.36 23.58
C LEU A 111 -0.51 -18.83 23.53
N LEU A 112 0.69 -18.26 23.53
CA LEU A 112 0.89 -16.80 23.46
C LEU A 112 0.31 -16.22 22.17
N GLY A 113 0.53 -16.87 21.04
CA GLY A 113 -0.02 -16.42 19.76
C GLY A 113 -1.55 -16.48 19.74
N THR A 114 -2.17 -17.48 20.39
CA THR A 114 -3.64 -17.54 20.51
C THR A 114 -4.17 -16.37 21.33
N PHE A 115 -3.57 -16.07 22.47
CA PHE A 115 -3.95 -14.89 23.27
C PHE A 115 -3.70 -13.59 22.52
N GLY A 116 -2.56 -13.47 21.83
CA GLY A 116 -2.25 -12.28 21.03
C GLY A 116 -3.27 -12.03 19.90
N THR A 117 -3.71 -13.08 19.21
CA THR A 117 -4.71 -12.93 18.14
C THR A 117 -6.13 -12.69 18.69
N LEU A 118 -6.50 -13.25 19.84
CA LEU A 118 -7.75 -12.91 20.54
C LEU A 118 -7.74 -11.46 20.99
N PHE A 119 -6.64 -11.00 21.54
CA PHE A 119 -6.47 -9.60 21.95
C PHE A 119 -6.54 -8.65 20.74
N TYR A 120 -5.87 -9.00 19.64
CA TYR A 120 -5.96 -8.27 18.37
C TYR A 120 -7.41 -8.16 17.87
N TRP A 121 -8.14 -9.24 17.90
CA TRP A 121 -9.55 -9.27 17.52
C TRP A 121 -10.41 -8.39 18.42
N GLY A 122 -10.15 -8.43 19.77
CA GLY A 122 -10.81 -7.57 20.76
C GLY A 122 -10.50 -6.08 20.53
N ILE A 123 -9.22 -5.71 20.34
CA ILE A 123 -8.81 -4.34 19.99
C ILE A 123 -9.51 -3.87 18.71
N GLY A 124 -9.66 -4.75 17.72
CA GLY A 124 -10.36 -4.48 16.48
C GLY A 124 -11.88 -4.43 16.61
N LEU A 125 -12.44 -4.36 17.83
CA LEU A 125 -13.88 -4.33 18.13
C LEU A 125 -14.65 -5.48 17.45
N LEU A 126 -14.04 -6.67 17.40
CA LEU A 126 -14.62 -7.87 16.82
C LEU A 126 -15.05 -7.70 15.34
N GLY A 127 -14.43 -6.75 14.62
CA GLY A 127 -14.81 -6.35 13.27
C GLY A 127 -14.46 -7.35 12.17
N THR A 128 -13.83 -8.47 12.53
CA THR A 128 -13.51 -9.60 11.64
C THR A 128 -14.05 -10.90 12.22
N LYS A 129 -13.91 -12.02 11.49
CA LYS A 129 -14.18 -13.35 12.07
C LYS A 129 -13.23 -13.62 13.25
N PRO A 130 -13.67 -14.40 14.26
CA PRO A 130 -12.86 -14.73 15.41
C PRO A 130 -11.62 -15.56 14.98
N PRO A 131 -10.49 -15.40 15.68
CA PRO A 131 -9.31 -16.21 15.43
C PRO A 131 -9.53 -17.67 15.89
N ALA A 132 -8.71 -18.57 15.36
CA ALA A 132 -8.72 -19.98 15.71
C ALA A 132 -7.30 -20.50 15.87
N SER A 133 -7.09 -21.47 16.75
CA SER A 133 -5.80 -22.13 16.99
C SER A 133 -5.87 -23.59 16.61
N TYR A 134 -4.92 -24.05 15.80
CA TYR A 134 -4.89 -25.40 15.25
C TYR A 134 -3.68 -26.18 15.75
N SER A 135 -3.91 -27.47 16.08
CA SER A 135 -2.82 -28.41 16.30
C SER A 135 -2.04 -28.67 15.01
N ALA A 136 -0.83 -29.19 15.11
CA ALA A 136 -0.01 -29.53 13.94
C ALA A 136 -0.75 -30.47 12.96
N LYS A 137 -1.45 -31.47 13.47
CA LYS A 137 -2.26 -32.41 12.66
C LYS A 137 -3.37 -31.67 11.88
N THR A 138 -4.04 -30.72 12.51
CA THR A 138 -5.11 -29.94 11.87
C THR A 138 -4.53 -28.92 10.90
N ALA A 139 -3.44 -28.25 11.27
CA ALA A 139 -2.75 -27.29 10.39
C ALA A 139 -2.28 -27.95 9.10
N LYS A 140 -1.66 -29.13 9.17
CA LYS A 140 -1.22 -29.92 7.99
C LYS A 140 -2.40 -30.35 7.11
N LYS A 141 -3.59 -30.62 7.68
CA LYS A 141 -4.79 -30.90 6.89
C LYS A 141 -5.35 -29.68 6.19
N LEU A 142 -5.23 -28.51 6.83
CA LEU A 142 -5.70 -27.24 6.27
C LEU A 142 -4.76 -26.72 5.18
N GLU A 143 -3.48 -26.96 5.34
CA GLU A 143 -2.45 -26.56 4.41
C GLU A 143 -1.41 -27.71 4.27
N PRO A 144 -1.59 -28.59 3.28
CA PRO A 144 -0.74 -29.76 3.08
C PRO A 144 0.75 -29.42 2.84
N ASN A 145 1.04 -28.24 2.32
CA ASN A 145 2.41 -27.79 2.08
C ASN A 145 3.13 -27.25 3.34
N LEU A 146 2.44 -27.11 4.49
CA LEU A 146 3.13 -26.80 5.73
C LEU A 146 4.06 -27.94 6.16
N ILE A 147 5.23 -27.59 6.69
CA ILE A 147 6.13 -28.57 7.28
C ILE A 147 5.42 -29.33 8.41
N THR A 148 5.56 -30.63 8.38
CA THR A 148 4.97 -31.54 9.37
C THR A 148 5.39 -31.17 10.80
N GLY A 149 4.47 -31.26 11.75
CA GLY A 149 4.73 -30.96 13.16
C GLY A 149 4.49 -29.49 13.57
N ARG A 150 4.20 -28.58 12.65
CA ARG A 150 3.95 -27.18 12.95
C ARG A 150 2.48 -26.92 13.27
N ALA A 151 2.19 -26.35 14.44
CA ALA A 151 0.88 -25.80 14.76
C ALA A 151 0.64 -24.49 13.97
N ALA A 152 -0.61 -24.02 13.93
CA ALA A 152 -0.94 -22.78 13.28
C ALA A 152 -2.02 -21.98 14.03
N ILE A 153 -2.03 -20.67 13.80
CA ILE A 153 -3.07 -19.78 14.29
C ILE A 153 -3.69 -19.08 13.08
N LYS A 154 -5.00 -19.04 13.04
CA LYS A 154 -5.75 -18.30 12.03
C LYS A 154 -6.30 -17.02 12.63
N TYR A 155 -6.01 -15.90 11.98
CA TYR A 155 -6.63 -14.61 12.27
C TYR A 155 -7.12 -13.97 10.97
N TYR A 156 -7.73 -12.81 11.05
CA TYR A 156 -8.34 -12.20 9.87
C TYR A 156 -7.99 -10.71 9.77
N ASP A 157 -7.67 -10.31 8.55
CA ASP A 157 -7.56 -8.92 8.12
C ASP A 157 -8.33 -8.72 6.82
N ALA A 158 -7.97 -7.76 5.99
CA ALA A 158 -8.64 -7.53 4.72
C ALA A 158 -7.66 -7.44 3.56
N GLU A 159 -8.18 -7.62 2.36
CA GLU A 159 -7.44 -7.54 1.10
C GLU A 159 -8.17 -6.69 0.06
N LEU A 160 -7.43 -6.25 -0.95
CA LEU A 160 -7.88 -5.62 -2.18
C LEU A 160 -7.78 -6.66 -3.32
N PRO A 161 -8.85 -7.42 -3.63
CA PRO A 161 -8.79 -8.51 -4.62
C PRO A 161 -8.43 -8.04 -6.03
N ASP A 162 -8.82 -6.83 -6.40
CA ASP A 162 -8.57 -6.22 -7.72
C ASP A 162 -7.29 -5.37 -7.77
N ASN A 163 -6.45 -5.45 -6.76
CA ASN A 163 -5.23 -4.71 -6.46
C ASN A 163 -5.42 -3.28 -5.93
N ASP A 164 -4.34 -2.75 -5.36
CA ASP A 164 -4.25 -1.43 -4.75
C ASP A 164 -4.35 -0.29 -5.78
N SER A 165 -3.72 -0.43 -6.95
CA SER A 165 -3.77 0.59 -8.01
C SER A 165 -5.20 0.84 -8.48
N ARG A 166 -6.03 -0.20 -8.57
CA ARG A 166 -7.44 -0.07 -8.93
C ARG A 166 -8.20 0.74 -7.89
N PHE A 167 -7.93 0.48 -6.62
CA PHE A 167 -8.56 1.22 -5.52
C PHE A 167 -8.18 2.70 -5.54
N VAL A 168 -6.88 3.02 -5.77
CA VAL A 168 -6.42 4.41 -5.94
C VAL A 168 -7.10 5.08 -7.13
N PHE A 169 -7.16 4.38 -8.27
CA PHE A 169 -7.74 4.92 -9.50
C PHE A 169 -9.24 5.25 -9.35
N ASP A 170 -9.97 4.52 -8.52
CA ASP A 170 -11.38 4.81 -8.27
C ASP A 170 -11.58 6.13 -7.51
N PHE A 171 -10.67 6.53 -6.61
CA PHE A 171 -10.67 7.87 -6.02
C PHE A 171 -10.37 8.96 -7.06
N VAL A 172 -9.43 8.72 -7.96
CA VAL A 172 -9.13 9.66 -9.07
C VAL A 172 -10.34 9.81 -10.00
N ARG A 173 -10.99 8.70 -10.37
CA ARG A 173 -12.23 8.74 -11.16
C ARG A 173 -13.33 9.52 -10.46
N HIS A 174 -13.46 9.36 -9.13
CA HIS A 174 -14.42 10.14 -8.35
C HIS A 174 -14.07 11.63 -8.38
N ALA A 175 -12.80 12.00 -8.21
CA ALA A 175 -12.37 13.39 -8.31
C ALA A 175 -12.69 14.00 -9.69
N ILE A 176 -12.40 13.29 -10.79
CA ILE A 176 -12.73 13.72 -12.16
C ILE A 176 -14.24 13.91 -12.31
N LYS A 177 -15.06 12.99 -11.79
CA LYS A 177 -16.52 13.12 -11.84
C LYS A 177 -17.04 14.35 -11.10
N GLN A 178 -16.33 14.80 -10.08
CA GLN A 178 -16.62 16.02 -9.31
C GLN A 178 -15.97 17.28 -9.93
N GLY A 179 -15.33 17.18 -11.10
CA GLY A 179 -14.78 18.31 -11.84
C GLY A 179 -13.30 18.62 -11.60
N ALA A 180 -12.57 17.73 -10.92
CA ALA A 180 -11.12 17.88 -10.79
C ALA A 180 -10.42 17.76 -12.16
N ASP A 181 -9.39 18.58 -12.39
CA ASP A 181 -8.41 18.40 -13.47
C ASP A 181 -7.35 17.41 -12.98
N VAL A 182 -7.07 16.37 -13.75
CA VAL A 182 -6.07 15.35 -13.39
C VAL A 182 -5.08 15.20 -14.54
N ARG A 183 -3.80 15.37 -14.22
CA ARG A 183 -2.69 15.33 -15.19
C ARG A 183 -1.61 14.39 -14.70
N ASN A 184 -1.57 13.17 -15.21
CA ASN A 184 -0.45 12.27 -15.08
C ASN A 184 0.70 12.69 -16.01
N TYR A 185 1.88 12.12 -15.83
CA TYR A 185 3.11 12.50 -16.55
C TYR A 185 3.35 14.01 -16.56
N THR A 186 3.01 14.67 -15.45
CA THR A 186 3.11 16.11 -15.27
C THR A 186 3.82 16.40 -13.95
N GLU A 187 5.03 16.96 -14.04
CA GLU A 187 5.92 17.20 -12.92
C GLU A 187 5.87 18.67 -12.49
N LEU A 188 5.88 18.93 -11.18
CA LEU A 188 6.17 20.24 -10.62
C LEU A 188 7.68 20.51 -10.74
N THR A 189 8.04 21.54 -11.53
CA THR A 189 9.44 21.91 -11.79
C THR A 189 9.89 23.14 -11.00
N ALA A 190 8.98 24.05 -10.71
CA ALA A 190 9.23 25.21 -9.87
C ALA A 190 7.95 25.66 -9.16
N ALA A 191 8.13 26.32 -8.01
CA ALA A 191 7.06 26.92 -7.25
C ALA A 191 7.50 28.26 -6.67
N LYS A 192 6.61 29.25 -6.73
CA LYS A 192 6.83 30.57 -6.13
C LYS A 192 5.63 30.93 -5.27
N ARG A 193 5.90 31.28 -4.01
CA ARG A 193 4.87 31.77 -3.10
C ARG A 193 4.64 33.27 -3.35
N GLY A 194 3.38 33.62 -3.66
CA GLY A 194 2.92 34.99 -3.79
C GLY A 194 2.11 35.44 -2.57
N THR A 195 1.58 36.66 -2.61
CA THR A 195 0.73 37.21 -1.54
C THR A 195 -0.58 36.45 -1.36
N ASN A 196 -1.16 35.90 -2.45
CA ASN A 196 -2.48 35.26 -2.46
C ASN A 196 -2.40 33.75 -2.80
N GLY A 197 -1.28 33.10 -2.55
CA GLY A 197 -1.11 31.66 -2.83
C GLY A 197 0.18 31.35 -3.58
N TRP A 198 0.10 30.47 -4.55
CA TRP A 198 1.22 29.87 -5.25
C TRP A 198 1.16 30.11 -6.75
N GLU A 199 2.29 30.27 -7.38
CA GLU A 199 2.51 30.11 -8.81
C GLU A 199 3.35 28.86 -9.01
N LEU A 200 2.87 27.92 -9.84
CA LEU A 200 3.45 26.61 -10.02
C LEU A 200 3.76 26.37 -11.49
N GLU A 201 5.03 26.04 -11.78
CA GLU A 201 5.46 25.62 -13.11
C GLU A 201 5.35 24.10 -13.22
N LEU A 202 4.63 23.64 -14.23
CA LEU A 202 4.38 22.23 -14.50
C LEU A 202 4.97 21.86 -15.85
N SER A 203 5.67 20.72 -15.91
CA SER A 203 6.25 20.15 -17.13
C SER A 203 5.58 18.80 -17.40
N GLY A 204 4.87 18.70 -18.51
CA GLY A 204 4.23 17.48 -18.99
C GLY A 204 4.35 17.40 -20.51
N LYS A 205 3.23 17.16 -21.22
CA LYS A 205 3.18 17.26 -22.67
C LYS A 205 3.61 18.67 -23.14
N ASP A 206 3.16 19.69 -22.40
CA ASP A 206 3.54 21.08 -22.60
C ASP A 206 3.95 21.68 -21.23
N LYS A 207 4.80 22.72 -21.25
CA LYS A 207 5.05 23.52 -20.07
C LYS A 207 3.90 24.46 -19.81
N THR A 208 3.38 24.45 -18.60
CA THR A 208 2.25 25.30 -18.19
C THR A 208 2.51 25.92 -16.84
N THR A 209 1.99 27.12 -16.62
CA THR A 209 1.99 27.77 -15.31
C THR A 209 0.55 27.84 -14.80
N VAL A 210 0.34 27.47 -13.55
CA VAL A 210 -0.94 27.55 -12.87
C VAL A 210 -0.79 28.29 -11.56
N THR A 211 -1.89 28.85 -11.05
CA THR A 211 -1.90 29.44 -9.70
C THR A 211 -2.78 28.63 -8.77
N ALA A 212 -2.45 28.61 -7.48
CA ALA A 212 -3.19 27.88 -6.46
C ALA A 212 -3.28 28.64 -5.15
N THR A 213 -4.43 28.58 -4.48
CA THR A 213 -4.54 29.09 -3.11
C THR A 213 -3.77 28.18 -2.14
N THR A 214 -3.90 26.87 -2.29
CA THR A 214 -3.27 25.85 -1.43
C THR A 214 -2.58 24.79 -2.27
N VAL A 215 -1.44 24.30 -1.79
CA VAL A 215 -0.74 23.15 -2.36
C VAL A 215 -0.68 22.03 -1.32
N ILE A 216 -1.04 20.81 -1.71
CA ILE A 216 -0.92 19.61 -0.89
C ILE A 216 0.17 18.73 -1.48
N ASN A 217 1.23 18.51 -0.69
CA ASN A 217 2.33 17.64 -1.07
C ASN A 217 2.04 16.20 -0.63
N THR A 218 1.77 15.34 -1.59
CA THR A 218 1.54 13.90 -1.41
C THR A 218 2.47 13.05 -2.26
N ALA A 219 3.65 13.58 -2.55
CA ALA A 219 4.64 12.97 -3.45
C ALA A 219 5.34 11.71 -2.87
N GLY A 220 4.84 11.15 -1.77
CA GLY A 220 5.34 9.90 -1.18
C GLY A 220 6.84 9.94 -0.89
N PRO A 221 7.65 9.02 -1.46
CA PRO A 221 9.10 9.01 -1.27
C PRO A 221 9.80 10.30 -1.73
N PHE A 222 9.17 11.07 -2.61
CA PHE A 222 9.71 12.33 -3.16
C PHE A 222 9.18 13.59 -2.45
N ALA A 223 8.48 13.42 -1.33
CA ALA A 223 7.86 14.54 -0.61
C ALA A 223 8.88 15.59 -0.16
N LYS A 224 10.10 15.17 0.18
CA LYS A 224 11.20 16.10 0.54
C LYS A 224 11.58 16.99 -0.63
N ASN A 225 11.78 16.43 -1.82
CA ASN A 225 12.13 17.18 -3.03
C ASN A 225 11.05 18.21 -3.39
N VAL A 226 9.78 17.81 -3.30
CA VAL A 226 8.65 18.72 -3.53
C VAL A 226 8.59 19.81 -2.46
N SER A 227 8.86 19.49 -1.20
CA SER A 227 8.93 20.49 -0.12
C SER A 227 10.04 21.52 -0.33
N GLU A 228 11.18 21.11 -0.87
CA GLU A 228 12.28 22.01 -1.25
C GLU A 228 11.87 22.97 -2.38
N LEU A 229 11.20 22.46 -3.43
CA LEU A 229 10.65 23.29 -4.51
C LEU A 229 9.60 24.30 -3.98
N LEU A 230 8.79 23.88 -3.01
CA LEU A 230 7.80 24.74 -2.35
C LEU A 230 8.42 25.70 -1.32
N GLN A 231 9.74 25.71 -1.14
CA GLN A 231 10.42 26.50 -0.12
C GLN A 231 9.82 26.33 1.29
N ALA A 232 9.30 25.12 1.55
CA ALA A 232 8.71 24.71 2.81
C ALA A 232 9.49 23.46 3.35
N PRO A 233 10.77 23.65 3.74
CA PRO A 233 11.59 22.53 4.14
C PRO A 233 11.03 21.84 5.38
N THR A 234 11.18 20.52 5.42
CA THR A 234 10.79 19.70 6.57
C THR A 234 12.04 19.14 7.24
N ASN A 235 12.03 19.09 8.56
CA ASN A 235 13.06 18.42 9.35
C ASN A 235 12.81 16.91 9.48
N ALA A 236 11.72 16.39 8.92
CA ALA A 236 11.42 14.96 8.93
C ALA A 236 12.41 14.22 8.02
N GLY A 237 13.20 13.35 8.62
CA GLY A 237 14.06 12.42 7.90
C GLY A 237 13.20 11.30 7.28
N LEU A 238 13.39 11.03 5.99
CA LEU A 238 12.82 9.84 5.35
C LEU A 238 13.84 8.70 5.40
N VAL A 239 13.40 7.56 5.87
CA VAL A 239 14.17 6.31 5.82
C VAL A 239 13.48 5.41 4.80
N PHE A 240 14.23 5.02 3.77
CA PHE A 240 13.69 4.15 2.73
C PHE A 240 13.98 2.70 3.03
N SER A 241 12.99 1.85 2.78
CA SER A 241 13.10 0.40 2.81
C SER A 241 12.59 -0.17 1.50
N LYS A 242 13.37 -1.07 0.92
CA LYS A 242 13.00 -1.84 -0.25
C LYS A 242 12.34 -3.14 0.20
N GLY A 243 11.07 -3.33 -0.16
CA GLY A 243 10.38 -4.60 -0.08
C GLY A 243 10.15 -5.17 -1.48
N ILE A 244 10.37 -6.47 -1.66
CA ILE A 244 10.06 -7.13 -2.93
C ILE A 244 9.04 -8.24 -2.75
N HIS A 245 8.28 -8.49 -3.81
CA HIS A 245 7.45 -9.68 -3.96
C HIS A 245 7.85 -10.44 -5.22
N LEU A 246 7.80 -11.77 -5.14
CA LEU A 246 7.91 -12.63 -6.32
C LEU A 246 6.53 -13.17 -6.66
N VAL A 247 6.14 -13.05 -7.92
CA VAL A 247 4.92 -13.67 -8.44
C VAL A 247 5.31 -14.99 -9.10
N LEU A 248 4.81 -16.09 -8.55
CA LEU A 248 5.04 -17.43 -9.06
C LEU A 248 3.94 -17.82 -10.03
N ASN A 249 4.30 -18.45 -11.15
CA ASN A 249 3.34 -18.91 -12.16
C ASN A 249 2.58 -20.20 -11.76
N ARG A 250 2.48 -20.45 -10.46
CA ARG A 250 1.72 -21.57 -9.90
C ARG A 250 1.25 -21.24 -8.48
N LYS A 251 0.23 -21.94 -8.02
CA LYS A 251 -0.12 -21.97 -6.59
C LYS A 251 0.88 -22.83 -5.84
N ILE A 252 1.29 -22.35 -4.68
CA ILE A 252 2.13 -23.10 -3.72
C ILE A 252 1.44 -23.31 -2.38
N THR A 253 0.15 -22.98 -2.29
CA THR A 253 -0.71 -23.24 -1.13
C THR A 253 -2.05 -23.77 -1.61
N GLU A 254 -2.63 -24.70 -0.86
CA GLU A 254 -3.95 -25.29 -1.16
C GLU A 254 -5.10 -24.35 -0.79
N LEU A 255 -4.88 -23.48 0.19
CA LEU A 255 -5.91 -22.62 0.73
C LEU A 255 -5.97 -21.28 0.01
N ASN A 256 -7.18 -20.79 -0.23
CA ASN A 256 -7.42 -19.43 -0.71
C ASN A 256 -7.38 -18.43 0.47
N GLN A 257 -6.23 -18.36 1.14
CA GLN A 257 -5.94 -17.48 2.27
C GLN A 257 -4.45 -17.14 2.28
N VAL A 258 -4.08 -16.11 3.03
CA VAL A 258 -2.67 -15.73 3.22
C VAL A 258 -2.01 -16.73 4.16
N LEU A 259 -0.87 -17.28 3.76
CA LEU A 259 -0.01 -18.04 4.64
C LEU A 259 1.05 -17.12 5.21
N ALA A 260 1.09 -16.99 6.53
CA ALA A 260 2.05 -16.15 7.25
C ALA A 260 3.16 -17.01 7.84
N LEU A 261 4.40 -16.69 7.50
CA LEU A 261 5.60 -17.43 7.81
C LEU A 261 6.65 -16.49 8.43
N TRP A 262 7.61 -17.02 9.16
CA TRP A 262 8.72 -16.23 9.71
C TRP A 262 10.04 -16.68 9.07
N ASP A 263 10.86 -15.71 8.69
CA ASP A 263 12.20 -15.97 8.19
C ASP A 263 13.20 -16.30 9.32
N GLU A 264 14.45 -16.55 8.98
CA GLU A 264 15.53 -16.85 9.92
C GLU A 264 15.84 -15.68 10.90
N GLN A 265 15.34 -14.48 10.61
CA GLN A 265 15.47 -13.26 11.43
C GLN A 265 14.19 -12.93 12.19
N GLU A 266 13.28 -13.89 12.32
CA GLU A 266 11.95 -13.75 12.95
C GLU A 266 11.07 -12.66 12.30
N ARG A 267 11.34 -12.30 11.03
CA ARG A 267 10.53 -11.34 10.29
C ARG A 267 9.41 -12.08 9.57
N LEU A 268 8.23 -11.47 9.62
CA LEU A 268 7.04 -12.00 8.99
C LEU A 268 7.08 -11.78 7.48
N PHE A 269 6.87 -12.85 6.72
CA PHE A 269 6.63 -12.79 5.28
C PHE A 269 5.40 -13.62 4.90
N TYR A 270 4.89 -13.41 3.71
CA TYR A 270 3.61 -13.96 3.31
C TYR A 270 3.70 -14.76 2.01
N VAL A 271 2.85 -15.77 1.90
CA VAL A 271 2.43 -16.33 0.63
C VAL A 271 0.97 -15.94 0.43
N LEU A 272 0.72 -15.12 -0.58
CA LEU A 272 -0.60 -14.56 -0.87
C LEU A 272 -1.21 -15.26 -2.08
N PRO A 273 -2.50 -15.58 -2.04
CA PRO A 273 -3.21 -16.11 -3.20
C PRO A 273 -3.35 -15.01 -4.26
N MET A 274 -3.11 -15.34 -5.51
CA MET A 274 -3.24 -14.45 -6.66
C MET A 274 -3.87 -15.22 -7.85
N GLY A 275 -5.14 -15.57 -7.73
CA GLY A 275 -5.82 -16.40 -8.72
C GLY A 275 -5.21 -17.80 -8.82
N ASP A 276 -4.64 -18.14 -9.96
CA ASP A 276 -3.91 -19.38 -10.26
C ASP A 276 -2.41 -19.31 -9.90
N ARG A 277 -1.98 -18.20 -9.30
CA ARG A 277 -0.61 -17.89 -8.93
C ARG A 277 -0.47 -17.70 -7.43
N SER A 278 0.77 -17.55 -6.99
CA SER A 278 1.08 -17.10 -5.63
C SER A 278 2.02 -15.91 -5.69
N MET A 279 1.79 -14.93 -4.83
CA MET A 279 2.73 -13.82 -4.59
C MET A 279 3.42 -14.06 -3.25
N VAL A 280 4.74 -13.99 -3.24
CA VAL A 280 5.58 -14.28 -2.06
C VAL A 280 6.43 -13.08 -1.72
N GLY A 281 6.44 -12.71 -0.47
CA GLY A 281 7.20 -11.57 0.09
C GLY A 281 6.58 -11.14 1.43
N THR A 282 7.05 -10.10 2.01
CA THR A 282 7.99 -9.10 1.47
C THR A 282 9.36 -9.24 2.12
N THR A 283 10.39 -8.69 1.48
CA THR A 283 11.67 -8.39 2.14
C THR A 283 11.58 -7.02 2.82
N ASP A 284 12.60 -6.69 3.61
CA ASP A 284 12.78 -5.39 4.25
C ASP A 284 14.27 -5.06 4.26
N THR A 285 14.72 -4.32 3.25
CA THR A 285 16.12 -3.95 3.07
C THR A 285 16.24 -2.43 3.04
N ARG A 286 17.03 -1.87 3.97
CA ARG A 286 17.31 -0.43 3.99
C ARG A 286 18.03 -0.01 2.71
N VAL A 287 17.59 1.09 2.13
CA VAL A 287 18.17 1.71 0.93
C VAL A 287 18.25 3.22 1.11
N ASP A 288 19.13 3.87 0.36
CA ASP A 288 19.34 5.33 0.43
C ASP A 288 18.56 6.08 -0.65
N ASP A 289 18.14 5.37 -1.72
CA ASP A 289 17.41 5.94 -2.84
C ASP A 289 16.09 5.18 -3.05
N PRO A 290 14.95 5.88 -3.20
CA PRO A 290 13.68 5.25 -3.52
C PRO A 290 13.68 4.59 -4.92
N HIS A 291 14.55 5.00 -5.85
CA HIS A 291 14.72 4.38 -7.16
C HIS A 291 15.59 3.11 -7.08
N THR A 292 15.07 2.08 -6.45
CA THR A 292 15.80 0.82 -6.29
C THR A 292 15.29 -0.26 -7.25
N LYS A 293 16.13 -1.26 -7.53
CA LYS A 293 15.79 -2.40 -8.39
C LYS A 293 15.87 -3.70 -7.61
N VAL A 294 15.09 -4.68 -8.04
CA VAL A 294 15.18 -6.05 -7.53
C VAL A 294 16.50 -6.67 -8.00
N THR A 295 17.30 -7.14 -7.05
CA THR A 295 18.56 -7.82 -7.32
C THR A 295 18.40 -9.33 -7.36
N GLN A 296 19.38 -10.07 -7.86
CA GLN A 296 19.39 -11.53 -7.79
C GLN A 296 19.41 -12.01 -6.34
N ALA A 297 20.17 -11.33 -5.47
CA ALA A 297 20.23 -11.66 -4.04
C ALA A 297 18.86 -11.53 -3.35
N ASP A 298 18.06 -10.52 -3.70
CA ASP A 298 16.69 -10.38 -3.18
C ASP A 298 15.82 -11.58 -3.58
N ARG A 299 15.92 -12.03 -4.83
CA ARG A 299 15.17 -13.19 -5.35
C ARG A 299 15.59 -14.47 -4.66
N ASP A 300 16.89 -14.73 -4.59
CA ASP A 300 17.46 -15.93 -3.96
C ASP A 300 17.08 -16.01 -2.49
N PHE A 301 17.09 -14.89 -1.79
CA PHE A 301 16.64 -14.81 -0.41
C PHE A 301 15.19 -15.25 -0.26
N VAL A 302 14.25 -14.66 -1.02
CA VAL A 302 12.82 -15.01 -0.93
C VAL A 302 12.60 -16.47 -1.28
N ILE A 303 13.23 -16.99 -2.34
CA ILE A 303 13.13 -18.39 -2.76
C ILE A 303 13.63 -19.32 -1.66
N LYS A 304 14.82 -19.02 -1.08
CA LYS A 304 15.39 -19.78 0.04
C LYS A 304 14.41 -19.85 1.22
N GLN A 305 13.84 -18.71 1.61
CA GLN A 305 12.93 -18.67 2.77
C GLN A 305 11.66 -19.49 2.53
N VAL A 306 11.07 -19.42 1.33
CA VAL A 306 9.87 -20.20 1.02
C VAL A 306 10.15 -21.70 1.03
N ASN A 307 11.23 -22.13 0.35
CA ASN A 307 11.62 -23.54 0.30
C ASN A 307 11.99 -24.09 1.68
N ALA A 308 12.50 -23.26 2.58
CA ALA A 308 12.82 -23.66 3.95
C ALA A 308 11.59 -23.76 4.87
N GLN A 309 10.46 -23.14 4.49
CA GLN A 309 9.26 -23.05 5.32
C GLN A 309 8.09 -23.93 4.83
N LEU A 310 8.17 -24.46 3.62
CA LEU A 310 7.13 -25.28 3.00
C LEU A 310 7.70 -26.61 2.49
N GLU A 311 6.89 -27.69 2.62
CA GLU A 311 7.14 -28.99 2.01
C GLU A 311 6.50 -29.02 0.62
N LEU A 312 7.15 -28.41 -0.38
CA LEU A 312 6.67 -28.38 -1.74
C LEU A 312 7.13 -29.63 -2.51
N GLU A 313 6.22 -30.26 -3.24
CA GLU A 313 6.55 -31.40 -4.13
C GLU A 313 7.62 -31.03 -5.15
N VAL A 314 7.54 -29.81 -5.69
CA VAL A 314 8.55 -29.21 -6.55
C VAL A 314 9.00 -27.89 -5.92
N PRO A 315 10.26 -27.75 -5.48
CA PRO A 315 10.80 -26.50 -4.96
C PRO A 315 10.67 -25.33 -5.96
N ILE A 316 10.72 -24.13 -5.41
CA ILE A 316 10.76 -22.93 -6.25
C ILE A 316 12.16 -22.72 -6.82
#